data_0bc4ccc0500968772c66b695c8d275b0
#
_entry.id   0bc4ccc0500968772c66b695c8d275b0
#
_cell.length_a   1.000
_cell.length_b   1.000
_cell.length_c   1.000
_cell.angle_alpha   90.00
_cell.angle_beta   90.00
_cell.angle_gamma   90.00
#
_symmetry.space_group_name_H-M   'P 1'
#
loop_
_entity.id
_entity.type
_entity.pdbx_description
1 polymer ?
#
loop_
_entity_poly.entity_id
_entity_poly.type
_entity_poly.pdbx_seq_one_letter_code
_entity_poly.pdbx_strand_id
1 'polypeptide(L)'
;MGVLAADIELDPSEETRQRGDTEVHANVTDNDNKPDYLITIPQSVDFGTLQQPTTDADAYSSVDITVKCIKAEGLAAGQGIAVLVKDETAESMNDPFKLLGENSDCSLTYEMYDQNSNVQDGTWYQNGFLFITFTGAVQEHANQLRLNCNQLYGKDLDVWGGAYSGTLNFYTRIVNVNAQ
;
A
#
# COMPACT_ATOMS: atom_id res chain seq x y z
N MET A 1 -22.77 -2.60 -5.09
CA MET A 1 -22.80 -1.27 -4.46
C MET A 1 -21.68 -1.28 -3.45
N GLY A 2 -20.46 -0.85 -3.86
CA GLY A 2 -19.28 -0.84 -2.99
C GLY A 2 -19.46 0.22 -1.91
N VAL A 3 -19.27 -0.18 -0.66
CA VAL A 3 -19.15 0.76 0.45
C VAL A 3 -17.78 1.43 0.31
N LEU A 4 -17.75 2.72 0.03
CA LEU A 4 -16.53 3.52 0.12
C LEU A 4 -16.10 3.50 1.59
N ALA A 5 -14.99 2.81 1.88
CA ALA A 5 -14.33 2.94 3.17
C ALA A 5 -13.88 4.40 3.34
N ALA A 6 -14.05 4.95 4.54
CA ALA A 6 -13.60 6.30 4.84
C ALA A 6 -12.07 6.39 4.73
N ASP A 7 -11.56 7.48 4.16
CA ASP A 7 -10.14 7.77 4.16
C ASP A 7 -9.68 8.13 5.59
N ILE A 8 -8.50 7.70 6.00
CA ILE A 8 -7.88 8.10 7.27
C ILE A 8 -7.02 9.33 6.99
N GLU A 9 -7.26 10.41 7.73
CA GLU A 9 -6.41 11.59 7.71
C GLU A 9 -5.25 11.42 8.72
N LEU A 10 -4.05 11.70 8.25
CA LEU A 10 -2.82 11.66 9.04
C LEU A 10 -2.34 13.08 9.27
N ASP A 11 -2.53 13.57 10.47
CA ASP A 11 -2.06 14.90 10.92
C ASP A 11 -0.75 14.73 11.69
N PRO A 12 0.36 15.39 11.28
CA PRO A 12 1.64 15.30 11.97
C PRO A 12 1.62 15.93 13.37
N SER A 13 0.55 16.68 13.74
CA SER A 13 0.41 17.30 15.06
C SER A 13 -0.11 16.33 16.13
N GLU A 14 -0.62 15.15 15.75
CA GLU A 14 -1.14 14.17 16.71
C GLU A 14 -0.32 12.87 16.70
N GLU A 15 0.30 12.54 17.83
CA GLU A 15 0.90 11.22 18.10
C GLU A 15 -0.20 10.18 18.37
N THR A 16 -1.06 9.88 17.40
CA THR A 16 -2.07 8.85 17.58
C THR A 16 -1.78 7.64 16.68
N ARG A 17 -1.55 6.50 17.33
CA ARG A 17 -1.64 5.18 16.67
C ARG A 17 -3.11 4.91 16.36
N GLN A 18 -3.50 5.05 15.11
CA GLN A 18 -4.79 4.52 14.65
C GLN A 18 -4.57 3.15 14.05
N ARG A 19 -5.26 2.13 14.59
CA ARG A 19 -5.31 0.78 14.04
C ARG A 19 -6.53 0.67 13.14
N GLY A 20 -6.28 0.51 11.86
CA GLY A 20 -7.17 -0.06 10.87
C GLY A 20 -6.39 -1.18 10.19
N ASP A 21 -6.95 -1.84 9.19
CA ASP A 21 -6.26 -2.87 8.40
C ASP A 21 -5.07 -2.32 7.59
N THR A 22 -4.77 -1.03 7.75
CA THR A 22 -3.59 -0.33 7.21
C THR A 22 -3.00 0.51 8.33
N GLU A 23 -1.81 0.16 8.86
CA GLU A 23 -1.12 0.93 9.89
C GLU A 23 -0.18 1.95 9.24
N VAL A 24 -0.31 3.25 9.59
CA VAL A 24 0.54 4.32 9.06
C VAL A 24 1.35 4.95 10.16
N HIS A 25 2.66 5.04 9.96
CA HIS A 25 3.57 5.74 10.85
C HIS A 25 4.11 7.01 10.16
N ALA A 26 3.81 8.18 10.71
CA ALA A 26 4.50 9.41 10.36
C ALA A 26 5.47 9.77 11.50
N ASN A 27 6.77 9.91 11.20
CA ASN A 27 7.75 10.43 12.15
C ASN A 27 7.89 11.94 11.94
N VAL A 28 7.40 12.73 12.90
CA VAL A 28 7.63 14.18 12.97
C VAL A 28 8.72 14.45 14.00
N THR A 29 9.87 14.98 13.56
CA THR A 29 10.91 15.47 14.47
C THR A 29 10.82 16.99 14.59
N ASP A 30 10.87 17.52 15.81
CA ASP A 30 10.61 18.90 16.20
C ASP A 30 11.68 19.90 15.71
N ASN A 31 11.34 20.78 14.76
CA ASN A 31 12.16 21.92 14.31
C ASN A 31 11.29 22.95 13.58
N ASP A 32 11.39 24.21 13.92
CA ASP A 32 10.57 25.35 13.46
C ASP A 32 10.56 25.64 11.93
N ASN A 33 11.20 24.80 11.10
CA ASN A 33 11.28 24.93 9.63
C ASN A 33 10.90 23.65 8.88
N LYS A 34 10.04 22.81 9.44
CA LYS A 34 9.67 21.55 8.79
C LYS A 34 8.55 21.72 7.79
N PRO A 35 8.59 20.92 6.70
CA PRO A 35 7.44 20.76 5.85
C PRO A 35 6.24 20.24 6.65
N ASP A 36 5.13 20.93 6.50
CA ASP A 36 3.83 20.54 7.02
C ASP A 36 3.05 19.88 5.87
N TYR A 37 2.71 18.61 6.03
CA TYR A 37 1.99 17.87 4.99
C TYR A 37 0.96 16.91 5.59
N LEU A 38 -0.07 16.67 4.81
CA LEU A 38 -1.15 15.74 5.12
C LEU A 38 -1.30 14.75 3.96
N ILE A 39 -1.06 13.48 4.24
CA ILE A 39 -1.28 12.37 3.31
C ILE A 39 -2.45 11.55 3.81
N THR A 40 -3.40 11.24 2.93
CA THR A 40 -4.49 10.31 3.21
C THR A 40 -4.29 9.02 2.43
N ILE A 41 -4.61 7.91 3.09
CA ILE A 41 -4.61 6.56 2.53
C ILE A 41 -5.97 5.91 2.77
N PRO A 42 -6.39 4.93 1.96
CA PRO A 42 -7.61 4.21 2.24
C PRO A 42 -7.48 3.38 3.52
N GLN A 43 -8.56 3.30 4.28
CA GLN A 43 -8.62 2.48 5.49
C GLN A 43 -8.54 0.99 5.18
N SER A 44 -9.11 0.57 4.06
CA SER A 44 -9.06 -0.81 3.57
C SER A 44 -9.22 -0.86 2.06
N VAL A 45 -8.74 -1.93 1.46
CA VAL A 45 -9.02 -2.32 0.08
C VAL A 45 -9.48 -3.77 0.09
N ASP A 46 -10.42 -4.13 -0.80
CA ASP A 46 -11.03 -5.45 -0.83
C ASP A 46 -10.98 -6.02 -2.25
N PHE A 47 -10.34 -7.17 -2.42
CA PHE A 47 -10.34 -7.92 -3.67
C PHE A 47 -11.71 -8.56 -3.99
N GLY A 48 -12.63 -8.52 -3.03
CA GLY A 48 -13.92 -9.19 -3.15
C GLY A 48 -13.81 -10.72 -3.05
N THR A 49 -14.81 -11.40 -3.59
CA THR A 49 -14.84 -12.87 -3.59
C THR A 49 -13.95 -13.42 -4.68
N LEU A 50 -12.88 -14.11 -4.29
CA LEU A 50 -12.01 -14.84 -5.21
C LEU A 50 -12.66 -16.17 -5.59
N GLN A 51 -12.55 -16.53 -6.86
CA GLN A 51 -13.04 -17.82 -7.37
C GLN A 51 -11.87 -18.71 -7.76
N GLN A 52 -11.97 -19.98 -7.41
CA GLN A 52 -11.02 -20.99 -7.87
C GLN A 52 -11.14 -21.17 -9.39
N PRO A 53 -10.04 -20.99 -10.14
CA PRO A 53 -10.04 -21.24 -11.57
C PRO A 53 -10.31 -22.72 -11.90
N THR A 54 -10.99 -22.98 -13.01
CA THR A 54 -11.25 -24.34 -13.52
C THR A 54 -10.13 -24.88 -14.41
N THR A 55 -9.21 -24.02 -14.81
CA THR A 55 -8.04 -24.34 -15.65
C THR A 55 -6.78 -23.73 -15.05
N ASP A 56 -5.63 -24.33 -15.34
CA ASP A 56 -4.32 -23.77 -14.99
C ASP A 56 -3.96 -22.63 -15.94
N ALA A 57 -4.66 -21.51 -15.79
CA ALA A 57 -4.44 -20.29 -16.55
C ALA A 57 -4.52 -19.08 -15.61
N ASP A 58 -3.77 -18.04 -15.96
CA ASP A 58 -3.79 -16.80 -15.21
C ASP A 58 -5.19 -16.18 -15.20
N ALA A 59 -5.66 -15.85 -14.02
CA ALA A 59 -6.92 -15.16 -13.78
C ALA A 59 -6.71 -14.15 -12.65
N TYR A 60 -6.84 -12.86 -12.95
CA TYR A 60 -6.52 -11.81 -12.00
C TYR A 60 -7.78 -11.20 -11.39
N SER A 61 -7.76 -11.06 -10.05
CA SER A 61 -8.58 -10.08 -9.34
C SER A 61 -7.75 -8.82 -9.11
N SER A 62 -8.33 -7.65 -9.35
CA SER A 62 -7.61 -6.38 -9.26
C SER A 62 -8.45 -5.35 -8.52
N VAL A 63 -7.78 -4.51 -7.74
CA VAL A 63 -8.38 -3.39 -7.01
C VAL A 63 -7.41 -2.21 -6.98
N ASP A 64 -7.94 -1.00 -7.12
CA ASP A 64 -7.13 0.20 -7.05
C ASP A 64 -6.95 0.65 -5.60
N ILE A 65 -5.74 1.13 -5.29
CA ILE A 65 -5.40 1.76 -4.02
C ILE A 65 -4.92 3.18 -4.29
N THR A 66 -5.64 4.17 -3.74
CA THR A 66 -5.38 5.59 -4.00
C THR A 66 -4.83 6.27 -2.75
N VAL A 67 -3.71 6.98 -2.92
CA VAL A 67 -3.10 7.83 -1.90
C VAL A 67 -3.22 9.29 -2.35
N LYS A 68 -3.54 10.19 -1.41
CA LYS A 68 -3.73 11.61 -1.71
C LYS A 68 -2.83 12.46 -0.84
N CYS A 69 -2.24 13.48 -1.43
CA CYS A 69 -1.60 14.58 -0.73
C CYS A 69 -2.57 15.75 -0.64
N ILE A 70 -3.12 16.00 0.53
CA ILE A 70 -4.10 17.07 0.77
C ILE A 70 -3.39 18.39 1.06
N LYS A 71 -2.29 18.32 1.82
CA LYS A 71 -1.48 19.48 2.23
C LYS A 71 0.00 19.20 1.98
N ALA A 72 0.74 20.19 1.52
CA ALA A 72 2.19 20.15 1.40
C ALA A 72 2.73 21.60 1.47
N GLU A 73 3.12 22.04 2.65
CA GLU A 73 3.65 23.39 2.91
C GLU A 73 5.09 23.29 3.38
N GLY A 74 5.88 24.35 3.14
CA GLY A 74 7.26 24.42 3.60
C GLY A 74 8.25 23.50 2.86
N LEU A 75 7.87 22.87 1.76
CA LEU A 75 8.79 22.12 0.90
C LEU A 75 9.77 23.12 0.24
N ALA A 76 11.07 22.86 0.33
CA ALA A 76 12.06 23.62 -0.42
C ALA A 76 11.99 23.29 -1.92
N ALA A 77 12.51 24.19 -2.74
CA ALA A 77 12.59 23.95 -4.19
C ALA A 77 13.36 22.64 -4.47
N GLY A 78 12.77 21.77 -5.28
CA GLY A 78 13.33 20.46 -5.61
C GLY A 78 13.11 19.39 -4.53
N GLN A 79 12.29 19.64 -3.50
CA GLN A 79 11.84 18.62 -2.55
C GLN A 79 10.49 18.05 -2.93
N GLY A 80 10.23 16.84 -2.43
CA GLY A 80 8.94 16.16 -2.52
C GLY A 80 8.72 15.24 -1.31
N ILE A 81 7.49 14.75 -1.20
CA ILE A 81 7.06 13.82 -0.18
C ILE A 81 7.00 12.43 -0.83
N ALA A 82 7.98 11.58 -0.55
CA ALA A 82 7.94 10.19 -0.98
C ALA A 82 7.03 9.41 -0.04
N VAL A 83 6.08 8.69 -0.63
CA VAL A 83 5.24 7.70 0.06
C VAL A 83 5.81 6.33 -0.27
N LEU A 84 6.16 5.58 0.76
CA LEU A 84 6.69 4.23 0.67
C LEU A 84 5.65 3.25 1.16
N VAL A 85 5.65 2.04 0.61
CA VAL A 85 4.71 0.97 0.97
C VAL A 85 5.43 -0.35 1.13
N LYS A 86 5.05 -1.14 2.13
CA LYS A 86 5.46 -2.54 2.28
C LYS A 86 4.37 -3.38 2.93
N ASP A 87 4.42 -4.68 2.71
CA ASP A 87 3.67 -5.64 3.52
C ASP A 87 4.16 -5.60 4.98
N GLU A 88 3.25 -5.72 5.95
CA GLU A 88 3.60 -5.68 7.37
C GLU A 88 4.65 -6.72 7.74
N THR A 89 4.60 -7.89 7.12
CA THR A 89 5.50 -9.00 7.39
C THR A 89 6.79 -8.95 6.58
N ALA A 90 6.91 -8.02 5.61
CA ALA A 90 8.09 -7.93 4.76
C ALA A 90 9.28 -7.33 5.51
N GLU A 91 10.42 -8.03 5.46
CA GLU A 91 11.70 -7.59 6.02
C GLU A 91 12.69 -7.16 4.93
N SER A 92 12.46 -7.57 3.70
CA SER A 92 13.32 -7.32 2.55
C SER A 92 12.54 -7.08 1.25
N MET A 93 13.26 -6.64 0.23
CA MET A 93 12.71 -6.44 -1.11
C MET A 93 12.22 -7.73 -1.80
N ASN A 94 12.65 -8.90 -1.31
CA ASN A 94 12.25 -10.17 -1.89
C ASN A 94 10.98 -10.75 -1.26
N ASP A 95 10.47 -10.09 -0.22
CA ASP A 95 9.26 -10.54 0.45
C ASP A 95 8.03 -10.06 -0.33
N PRO A 96 7.14 -10.97 -0.75
CA PRO A 96 5.96 -10.60 -1.50
C PRO A 96 4.93 -9.88 -0.61
N PHE A 97 4.05 -9.10 -1.23
CA PHE A 97 2.79 -8.73 -0.60
C PHE A 97 1.91 -9.96 -0.45
N LYS A 98 1.30 -10.17 0.74
CA LYS A 98 0.52 -11.39 1.02
C LYS A 98 -0.76 -11.10 1.78
N LEU A 99 -1.70 -12.01 1.54
CA LEU A 99 -2.88 -12.19 2.36
C LEU A 99 -2.74 -13.52 3.08
N LEU A 100 -2.96 -13.53 4.37
CA LEU A 100 -2.96 -14.73 5.22
C LEU A 100 -4.40 -15.22 5.38
N GLY A 101 -4.61 -16.51 5.18
CA GLY A 101 -5.90 -17.16 5.38
C GLY A 101 -6.21 -17.35 6.87
N GLU A 102 -7.47 -17.61 7.19
CA GLU A 102 -7.88 -18.06 8.53
C GLU A 102 -7.10 -19.33 8.94
N ASN A 103 -6.82 -20.20 8.00
CA ASN A 103 -5.83 -21.25 8.17
C ASN A 103 -4.44 -20.65 7.96
N SER A 104 -3.64 -20.56 9.01
CA SER A 104 -2.31 -19.93 9.03
C SER A 104 -1.31 -20.54 8.02
N ASP A 105 -1.56 -21.76 7.54
CA ASP A 105 -0.72 -22.42 6.54
C ASP A 105 -1.07 -21.99 5.10
N CYS A 106 -2.15 -21.23 4.91
CA CYS A 106 -2.59 -20.73 3.63
C CYS A 106 -2.26 -19.25 3.47
N SER A 107 -1.64 -18.91 2.37
CA SER A 107 -1.39 -17.51 2.00
C SER A 107 -1.53 -17.31 0.50
N LEU A 108 -2.02 -16.16 0.10
CA LEU A 108 -2.10 -15.71 -1.29
C LEU A 108 -1.16 -14.52 -1.46
N THR A 109 -0.41 -14.48 -2.54
CA THR A 109 0.43 -13.35 -2.89
C THR A 109 -0.25 -12.45 -3.90
N TYR A 110 0.04 -11.17 -3.82
CA TYR A 110 -0.40 -10.18 -4.80
C TYR A 110 0.73 -9.24 -5.15
N GLU A 111 0.57 -8.54 -6.24
CA GLU A 111 1.52 -7.57 -6.77
C GLU A 111 0.89 -6.19 -6.80
N MET A 112 1.71 -5.16 -6.75
CA MET A 112 1.28 -3.78 -6.89
C MET A 112 1.86 -3.19 -8.18
N TYR A 113 1.01 -2.58 -9.00
CA TYR A 113 1.39 -1.97 -10.26
C TYR A 113 1.13 -0.47 -10.25
N ASP A 114 2.14 0.29 -10.60
CA ASP A 114 2.00 1.69 -11.05
C ASP A 114 1.87 1.66 -12.56
N GLN A 115 0.66 1.87 -13.08
CA GLN A 115 0.32 1.69 -14.49
C GLN A 115 0.69 0.27 -14.98
N ASN A 116 1.82 0.14 -15.70
CA ASN A 116 2.29 -1.14 -16.23
C ASN A 116 3.57 -1.65 -15.55
N SER A 117 4.09 -0.92 -14.56
CA SER A 117 5.34 -1.27 -13.87
C SER A 117 5.01 -1.90 -12.51
N ASN A 118 5.57 -3.08 -12.24
CA ASN A 118 5.47 -3.66 -10.91
C ASN A 118 6.28 -2.81 -9.92
N VAL A 119 5.64 -2.32 -8.88
CA VAL A 119 6.28 -1.49 -7.84
C VAL A 119 7.40 -2.25 -7.15
N GLN A 120 7.28 -3.57 -7.02
CA GLN A 120 8.29 -4.44 -6.40
C GLN A 120 9.56 -4.64 -7.25
N ASP A 121 9.51 -4.32 -8.54
CA ASP A 121 10.71 -4.29 -9.40
C ASP A 121 11.55 -3.01 -9.20
N GLY A 122 11.00 -2.05 -8.45
CA GLY A 122 11.65 -0.78 -8.14
C GLY A 122 12.66 -0.88 -7.00
N THR A 123 13.19 0.28 -6.60
CA THR A 123 14.16 0.35 -5.50
C THR A 123 13.48 0.12 -4.16
N TRP A 124 14.02 -0.83 -3.40
CA TRP A 124 13.67 -0.99 -2.00
C TRP A 124 14.37 0.06 -1.15
N TYR A 125 13.60 0.82 -0.43
CA TYR A 125 14.06 1.70 0.63
C TYR A 125 13.89 1.00 1.98
N GLN A 126 14.55 1.48 3.03
CA GLN A 126 14.50 0.86 4.35
C GLN A 126 13.07 0.54 4.86
N ASN A 127 12.07 1.31 4.43
CA ASN A 127 10.68 1.18 4.84
C ASN A 127 9.74 0.76 3.69
N GLY A 128 10.24 0.14 2.63
CA GLY A 128 9.42 -0.38 1.55
C GLY A 128 9.76 0.15 0.17
N PHE A 129 8.88 -0.13 -0.79
CA PHE A 129 8.97 0.34 -2.17
C PHE A 129 8.38 1.74 -2.31
N LEU A 130 8.85 2.48 -3.29
CA LEU A 130 8.25 3.79 -3.62
C LEU A 130 6.85 3.57 -4.22
N PHE A 131 5.83 4.10 -3.53
CA PHE A 131 4.47 4.17 -4.06
C PHE A 131 4.32 5.36 -5.02
N ILE A 132 4.72 6.57 -4.55
CA ILE A 132 4.71 7.82 -5.32
C ILE A 132 5.59 8.87 -4.63
N THR A 133 5.97 9.91 -5.36
CA THR A 133 6.52 11.15 -4.80
C THR A 133 5.62 12.33 -5.17
N PHE A 134 5.01 12.96 -4.18
CA PHE A 134 4.25 14.20 -4.35
C PHE A 134 5.18 15.40 -4.28
N THR A 135 4.99 16.35 -5.21
CA THR A 135 5.77 17.59 -5.26
C THR A 135 4.97 18.82 -4.87
N GLY A 136 3.73 18.64 -4.42
CA GLY A 136 2.82 19.70 -3.99
C GLY A 136 1.54 19.15 -3.42
N ALA A 137 0.69 20.05 -2.92
CA ALA A 137 -0.61 19.71 -2.37
C ALA A 137 -1.66 19.44 -3.47
N VAL A 138 -2.78 18.83 -3.05
CA VAL A 138 -3.95 18.51 -3.90
C VAL A 138 -3.56 17.61 -5.08
N GLN A 139 -2.79 16.59 -4.79
CA GLN A 139 -2.39 15.54 -5.74
C GLN A 139 -2.91 14.19 -5.26
N GLU A 140 -3.26 13.33 -6.19
CA GLU A 140 -3.59 11.94 -5.89
C GLU A 140 -2.87 11.00 -6.84
N HIS A 141 -2.63 9.78 -6.38
CA HIS A 141 -2.03 8.72 -7.18
C HIS A 141 -2.65 7.38 -6.82
N ALA A 142 -2.98 6.61 -7.84
CA ALA A 142 -3.55 5.28 -7.69
C ALA A 142 -2.59 4.23 -8.27
N ASN A 143 -2.32 3.21 -7.48
CA ASN A 143 -1.72 1.97 -7.93
C ASN A 143 -2.77 0.88 -7.96
N GLN A 144 -2.54 -0.17 -8.74
CA GLN A 144 -3.42 -1.31 -8.83
C GLN A 144 -2.81 -2.51 -8.13
N LEU A 145 -3.54 -3.08 -7.17
CA LEU A 145 -3.22 -4.38 -6.59
C LEU A 145 -3.77 -5.47 -7.51
N ARG A 146 -2.96 -6.49 -7.82
CA ARG A 146 -3.32 -7.62 -8.68
C ARG A 146 -3.01 -8.93 -7.98
N LEU A 147 -4.03 -9.74 -7.79
CA LEU A 147 -3.93 -11.09 -7.24
C LEU A 147 -4.22 -12.11 -8.35
N ASN A 148 -3.26 -12.98 -8.64
CA ASN A 148 -3.48 -14.07 -9.57
C ASN A 148 -4.25 -15.19 -8.86
N CYS A 149 -5.52 -15.38 -9.22
CA CYS A 149 -6.37 -16.43 -8.65
C CYS A 149 -5.89 -17.85 -9.02
N ASN A 150 -4.96 -18.00 -9.98
CA ASN A 150 -4.38 -19.30 -10.31
C ASN A 150 -3.66 -19.97 -9.13
N GLN A 151 -3.27 -19.21 -8.12
CA GLN A 151 -2.77 -19.74 -6.86
C GLN A 151 -3.75 -20.69 -6.16
N LEU A 152 -5.05 -20.58 -6.47
CA LEU A 152 -6.11 -21.46 -5.95
C LEU A 152 -6.39 -22.67 -6.85
N TYR A 153 -5.82 -22.74 -8.06
CA TYR A 153 -6.05 -23.85 -8.98
C TYR A 153 -5.65 -25.19 -8.36
N GLY A 154 -6.56 -26.15 -8.38
CA GLY A 154 -6.32 -27.48 -7.83
C GLY A 154 -6.18 -27.55 -6.30
N LYS A 155 -6.41 -26.45 -5.60
CA LYS A 155 -6.39 -26.44 -4.13
C LYS A 155 -7.68 -27.02 -3.56
N ASP A 156 -7.55 -27.69 -2.43
CA ASP A 156 -8.71 -28.16 -1.65
C ASP A 156 -9.37 -26.96 -0.93
N LEU A 157 -10.59 -26.64 -1.31
CA LEU A 157 -11.31 -25.50 -0.75
C LEU A 157 -11.79 -25.72 0.69
N ASP A 158 -11.83 -26.95 1.19
CA ASP A 158 -12.05 -27.19 2.61
C ASP A 158 -10.87 -26.73 3.47
N VAL A 159 -9.68 -26.58 2.85
CA VAL A 159 -8.44 -26.11 3.49
C VAL A 159 -8.13 -24.66 3.10
N TRP A 160 -8.30 -24.31 1.82
CA TRP A 160 -7.92 -23.00 1.24
C TRP A 160 -9.08 -22.02 1.14
N GLY A 161 -10.31 -22.44 1.43
CA GLY A 161 -11.45 -21.54 1.52
C GLY A 161 -11.43 -20.71 2.80
N GLY A 162 -12.24 -19.67 2.85
CA GLY A 162 -12.36 -18.78 4.00
C GLY A 162 -11.89 -17.36 3.71
N ALA A 163 -11.77 -16.56 4.76
CA ALA A 163 -11.32 -15.18 4.66
C ALA A 163 -9.79 -15.08 4.62
N TYR A 164 -9.30 -14.14 3.83
CA TYR A 164 -7.90 -13.78 3.73
C TYR A 164 -7.72 -12.31 4.06
N SER A 165 -6.70 -11.97 4.83
CA SER A 165 -6.38 -10.59 5.19
C SER A 165 -4.88 -10.34 5.20
N GLY A 166 -4.48 -9.09 5.03
CA GLY A 166 -3.10 -8.64 5.12
C GLY A 166 -3.05 -7.14 5.44
N THR A 167 -1.90 -6.65 5.84
CA THR A 167 -1.70 -5.25 6.20
C THR A 167 -0.61 -4.64 5.33
N LEU A 168 -0.90 -3.49 4.74
CA LEU A 168 0.08 -2.63 4.09
C LEU A 168 0.46 -1.50 5.03
N ASN A 169 1.76 -1.34 5.25
CA ASN A 169 2.32 -0.22 5.99
C ASN A 169 2.78 0.85 5.02
N PHE A 170 2.32 2.09 5.24
CA PHE A 170 2.74 3.25 4.49
C PHE A 170 3.65 4.13 5.34
N TYR A 171 4.70 4.65 4.73
CA TYR A 171 5.67 5.53 5.36
C TYR A 171 5.88 6.75 4.49
N THR A 172 6.12 7.89 5.09
CA THR A 172 6.40 9.12 4.36
C THR A 172 7.77 9.68 4.73
N ARG A 173 8.43 10.33 3.78
CA ARG A 173 9.66 11.07 4.01
C ARG A 173 9.84 12.19 2.99
N ILE A 174 10.56 13.24 3.38
CA ILE A 174 10.99 14.27 2.44
C ILE A 174 12.20 13.78 1.65
N VAL A 175 12.16 13.97 0.34
CA VAL A 175 13.21 13.59 -0.60
C VAL A 175 13.55 14.75 -1.53
N ASN A 176 14.76 14.73 -2.11
CA ASN A 176 15.14 15.64 -3.19
C ASN A 176 14.74 15.00 -4.53
N VAL A 177 13.81 15.61 -5.24
CA VAL A 177 13.30 15.11 -6.54
C VAL A 177 14.24 15.39 -7.71
N ASN A 178 15.24 16.28 -7.53
CA ASN A 178 16.23 16.60 -8.57
C ASN A 178 17.47 15.68 -8.54
N ALA A 179 17.48 14.65 -7.69
CA ALA A 179 18.61 13.72 -7.50
C ALA A 179 18.36 12.31 -8.09
N GLN A 180 17.36 12.18 -8.97
CA GLN A 180 17.07 10.91 -9.67
C GLN A 180 17.56 10.97 -11.12
#